data_ba640ee9dfca642fedf7128f09368ae0
#
_entry.id   ba640ee9dfca642fedf7128f09368ae0
#
_cell.length_a   1.000
_cell.length_b   1.000
_cell.length_c   1.000
_cell.angle_alpha   90.00
_cell.angle_beta   90.00
_cell.angle_gamma   90.00
#
_symmetry.space_group_name_H-M   'P 1'
#
loop_
_entity.id
_entity.type
_entity.pdbx_description
1 polymer ?
#
loop_
_entity_poly.entity_id
_entity_poly.type
_entity_poly.pdbx_seq_one_letter_code
_entity_poly.pdbx_strand_id
1 'polypeptide(L)'
;ESFEKLIDEKTKAIYMETIGNPGFDIPDFEAFSKLAGKYGLPFMIDNTFGACGYLFRPSDYGANIVTESATKWIGGHGTSIGGVIVDAANFNWNNGRFPVFTEPAEGYHGIVFGDLFSQSSPSGNIAFIVKARVEGLRDLGPAISPFNSFLLLQGLETLSLRMDKHVQNTLALAKWLEAHPGVE
;
A
#
# COMPACT_ATOMS: atom_id res chain seq x y z
N GLU A 1 -15.59 16.20 -3.17
CA GLU A 1 -17.04 16.16 -2.85
C GLU A 1 -17.76 14.92 -3.40
N SER A 2 -17.38 14.37 -4.57
CA SER A 2 -18.07 13.21 -5.17
C SER A 2 -17.83 11.92 -4.37
N PHE A 3 -16.61 11.67 -3.91
CA PHE A 3 -16.25 10.49 -3.10
C PHE A 3 -16.97 10.48 -1.75
N GLU A 4 -17.07 11.61 -1.11
CA GLU A 4 -17.72 11.72 0.21
C GLU A 4 -19.17 11.26 0.19
N LYS A 5 -19.89 11.53 -0.90
CA LYS A 5 -21.29 11.12 -1.06
C LYS A 5 -21.49 9.60 -1.21
N LEU A 6 -20.41 8.86 -1.51
CA LEU A 6 -20.43 7.41 -1.67
C LEU A 6 -20.07 6.67 -0.37
N ILE A 7 -19.60 7.39 0.65
CA ILE A 7 -19.24 6.78 1.93
C ILE A 7 -20.50 6.49 2.74
N ASP A 8 -20.65 5.24 3.14
CA ASP A 8 -21.73 4.73 3.98
C ASP A 8 -21.21 3.85 5.13
N GLU A 9 -22.11 3.20 5.86
CA GLU A 9 -21.78 2.28 6.95
C GLU A 9 -21.06 1.00 6.50
N LYS A 10 -21.23 0.61 5.21
CA LYS A 10 -20.60 -0.58 4.62
C LYS A 10 -19.20 -0.27 4.08
N THR A 11 -18.88 1.00 3.89
CA THR A 11 -17.55 1.43 3.43
C THR A 11 -16.49 1.04 4.44
N LYS A 12 -15.44 0.32 4.02
CA LYS A 12 -14.39 -0.21 4.89
C LYS A 12 -13.02 0.43 4.70
N ALA A 13 -12.77 1.07 3.58
CA ALA A 13 -11.51 1.75 3.30
C ALA A 13 -11.70 2.79 2.19
N ILE A 14 -10.78 3.74 2.12
CA ILE A 14 -10.51 4.51 0.91
C ILE A 14 -9.22 3.93 0.32
N TYR A 15 -9.30 3.42 -0.91
CA TYR A 15 -8.18 2.79 -1.61
C TYR A 15 -7.94 3.49 -2.94
N MET A 16 -6.66 3.76 -3.25
CA MET A 16 -6.27 4.37 -4.52
C MET A 16 -4.82 4.01 -4.87
N GLU A 17 -4.42 4.33 -6.10
CA GLU A 17 -3.02 4.23 -6.54
C GLU A 17 -2.28 5.55 -6.37
N THR A 18 -0.97 5.48 -6.15
CA THR A 18 -0.09 6.68 -6.13
C THR A 18 -0.14 7.42 -7.45
N ILE A 19 -0.08 6.69 -8.54
CA ILE A 19 -0.26 7.16 -9.91
C ILE A 19 -1.20 6.14 -10.59
N GLY A 20 -2.34 6.61 -11.07
CA GLY A 20 -3.35 5.76 -11.70
C GLY A 20 -2.86 5.17 -13.03
N ASN A 21 -3.14 3.89 -13.26
CA ASN A 21 -2.84 3.20 -14.50
C ASN A 21 -4.14 2.87 -15.23
N PRO A 22 -4.38 3.36 -16.48
CA PRO A 22 -3.42 3.99 -17.41
C PRO A 22 -3.46 5.52 -17.45
N GLY A 23 -4.31 6.18 -16.66
CA GLY A 23 -4.59 7.62 -16.80
C GLY A 23 -3.50 8.53 -16.27
N PHE A 24 -2.56 8.02 -15.47
CA PHE A 24 -1.50 8.77 -14.79
C PHE A 24 -2.03 9.90 -13.87
N ASP A 25 -3.28 9.78 -13.42
CA ASP A 25 -3.85 10.71 -12.46
C ASP A 25 -3.15 10.57 -11.11
N ILE A 26 -2.84 11.71 -10.50
CA ILE A 26 -2.25 11.78 -9.16
C ILE A 26 -3.32 12.34 -8.21
N PRO A 27 -3.74 11.56 -7.20
CA PRO A 27 -4.73 11.99 -6.24
C PRO A 27 -4.21 13.11 -5.31
N ASP A 28 -5.13 13.90 -4.76
CA ASP A 28 -4.84 14.78 -3.62
C ASP A 28 -4.81 13.95 -2.32
N PHE A 29 -3.62 13.42 -1.98
CA PHE A 29 -3.42 12.52 -0.85
C PHE A 29 -3.85 13.14 0.49
N GLU A 30 -3.57 14.42 0.69
CA GLU A 30 -3.95 15.11 1.93
C GLU A 30 -5.47 15.24 2.07
N ALA A 31 -6.16 15.57 0.98
CA ALA A 31 -7.62 15.65 0.99
C ALA A 31 -8.26 14.29 1.28
N PHE A 32 -7.75 13.21 0.67
CA PHE A 32 -8.26 11.86 0.90
C PHE A 32 -7.90 11.32 2.28
N SER A 33 -6.72 11.61 2.81
CA SER A 33 -6.33 11.27 4.18
C SER A 33 -7.27 11.96 5.20
N LYS A 34 -7.56 13.25 5.02
CA LYS A 34 -8.51 13.99 5.87
C LYS A 34 -9.92 13.40 5.76
N LEU A 35 -10.35 13.04 4.55
CA LEU A 35 -11.66 12.42 4.33
C LEU A 35 -11.75 11.07 5.02
N ALA A 36 -10.74 10.22 4.88
CA ALA A 36 -10.67 8.92 5.54
C ALA A 36 -10.75 9.07 7.06
N GLY A 37 -9.93 9.96 7.63
CA GLY A 37 -9.94 10.27 9.07
C GLY A 37 -11.29 10.75 9.58
N LYS A 38 -11.97 11.61 8.81
CA LYS A 38 -13.33 12.12 9.16
C LYS A 38 -14.35 10.99 9.35
N TYR A 39 -14.25 9.93 8.56
CA TYR A 39 -15.19 8.80 8.59
C TYR A 39 -14.66 7.58 9.35
N GLY A 40 -13.48 7.67 9.98
CA GLY A 40 -12.85 6.54 10.69
C GLY A 40 -12.53 5.38 9.77
N LEU A 41 -12.14 5.67 8.54
CA LEU A 41 -11.73 4.69 7.53
C LEU A 41 -10.22 4.65 7.38
N PRO A 42 -9.60 3.48 7.18
CA PRO A 42 -8.20 3.42 6.81
C PRO A 42 -8.00 3.99 5.40
N PHE A 43 -6.95 4.79 5.25
CA PHE A 43 -6.49 5.27 3.96
C PHE A 43 -5.41 4.31 3.44
N MET A 44 -5.70 3.63 2.34
CA MET A 44 -4.87 2.59 1.75
C MET A 44 -4.39 3.01 0.38
N ILE A 45 -3.11 2.79 0.09
CA ILE A 45 -2.52 3.21 -1.19
C ILE A 45 -1.74 2.05 -1.81
N ASP A 46 -2.03 1.76 -3.08
CA ASP A 46 -1.12 1.00 -3.92
C ASP A 46 0.01 1.92 -4.40
N ASN A 47 1.20 1.69 -3.86
CA ASN A 47 2.37 2.51 -4.14
C ASN A 47 3.33 1.85 -5.15
N THR A 48 2.81 0.98 -5.99
CA THR A 48 3.63 0.30 -6.99
C THR A 48 4.46 1.29 -7.82
N PHE A 49 3.85 2.41 -8.25
CA PHE A 49 4.57 3.47 -8.97
C PHE A 49 5.47 4.33 -8.08
N GLY A 50 5.28 4.32 -6.78
CA GLY A 50 6.17 5.02 -5.83
C GLY A 50 7.50 4.30 -5.56
N ALA A 51 7.67 3.11 -6.15
CA ALA A 51 8.90 2.36 -6.16
C ALA A 51 9.50 2.13 -4.77
N CYS A 52 8.78 1.38 -3.93
CA CYS A 52 9.20 1.02 -2.57
C CYS A 52 9.45 2.24 -1.66
N GLY A 53 8.70 3.31 -1.88
CA GLY A 53 8.87 4.56 -1.13
C GLY A 53 10.07 5.42 -1.57
N TYR A 54 10.79 5.00 -2.63
CA TYR A 54 11.93 5.77 -3.14
C TYR A 54 11.49 7.06 -3.83
N LEU A 55 10.48 7.00 -4.71
CA LEU A 55 9.95 8.19 -5.38
C LEU A 55 8.87 8.88 -4.55
N PHE A 56 8.04 8.10 -3.85
CA PHE A 56 6.93 8.62 -3.05
C PHE A 56 6.65 7.71 -1.87
N ARG A 57 6.54 8.30 -0.68
CA ARG A 57 6.23 7.59 0.57
C ARG A 57 4.84 7.96 1.07
N PRO A 58 3.82 7.11 0.83
CA PRO A 58 2.43 7.45 1.18
C PRO A 58 2.18 7.66 2.67
N SER A 59 2.94 7.01 3.56
CA SER A 59 2.81 7.19 5.01
C SER A 59 3.06 8.63 5.46
N ASP A 60 3.88 9.38 4.74
CA ASP A 60 4.16 10.80 5.04
C ASP A 60 2.95 11.70 4.73
N TYR A 61 1.99 11.16 3.96
CA TYR A 61 0.73 11.80 3.58
C TYR A 61 -0.49 11.15 4.24
N GLY A 62 -0.27 10.39 5.30
CA GLY A 62 -1.34 9.84 6.14
C GLY A 62 -1.91 8.49 5.68
N ALA A 63 -1.28 7.79 4.75
CA ALA A 63 -1.65 6.41 4.45
C ALA A 63 -1.42 5.52 5.68
N ASN A 64 -2.42 4.68 5.97
CA ASN A 64 -2.35 3.72 7.07
C ASN A 64 -1.79 2.38 6.60
N ILE A 65 -2.18 1.98 5.39
CA ILE A 65 -1.72 0.73 4.76
C ILE A 65 -1.19 1.06 3.36
N VAL A 66 -0.03 0.52 3.03
CA VAL A 66 0.56 0.62 1.70
C VAL A 66 0.71 -0.78 1.12
N THR A 67 0.26 -0.96 -0.10
CA THR A 67 0.49 -2.17 -0.88
C THR A 67 1.40 -1.87 -2.06
N GLU A 68 2.20 -2.82 -2.46
CA GLU A 68 3.06 -2.68 -3.65
C GLU A 68 3.19 -4.00 -4.39
N SER A 69 3.13 -3.95 -5.70
CA SER A 69 3.52 -5.07 -6.54
C SER A 69 5.06 -5.15 -6.62
N ALA A 70 5.65 -6.06 -5.84
CA ALA A 70 7.08 -6.32 -5.92
C ALA A 70 7.52 -6.89 -7.30
N THR A 71 6.56 -7.42 -8.06
CA THR A 71 6.71 -7.85 -9.46
C THR A 71 7.27 -6.74 -10.36
N LYS A 72 6.95 -5.48 -10.06
CA LYS A 72 7.24 -4.31 -10.91
C LYS A 72 8.61 -3.71 -10.57
N TRP A 73 8.64 -2.53 -10.00
CA TRP A 73 9.90 -1.79 -9.77
C TRP A 73 10.84 -2.44 -8.76
N ILE A 74 10.31 -3.10 -7.73
CA ILE A 74 11.12 -3.78 -6.71
C ILE A 74 11.97 -4.87 -7.37
N GLY A 75 11.32 -5.82 -8.04
CA GLY A 75 12.03 -6.87 -8.77
C GLY A 75 12.77 -6.35 -10.01
N GLY A 76 12.10 -5.53 -10.81
CA GLY A 76 12.68 -4.78 -11.93
C GLY A 76 13.07 -5.59 -13.16
N HIS A 77 12.90 -6.92 -13.16
CA HIS A 77 13.40 -7.82 -14.19
C HIS A 77 12.33 -8.75 -14.79
N GLY A 78 11.09 -8.71 -14.28
CA GLY A 78 10.00 -9.58 -14.75
C GLY A 78 10.24 -11.09 -14.46
N THR A 79 11.10 -11.42 -13.52
CA THR A 79 11.51 -12.80 -13.24
C THR A 79 10.66 -13.46 -12.15
N SER A 80 9.91 -12.68 -11.37
CA SER A 80 9.17 -13.19 -10.23
C SER A 80 7.93 -12.35 -9.96
N ILE A 81 6.87 -12.99 -9.50
CA ILE A 81 5.65 -12.32 -9.01
C ILE A 81 5.72 -12.26 -7.49
N GLY A 82 5.41 -11.10 -6.93
CA GLY A 82 5.35 -10.88 -5.50
C GLY A 82 4.68 -9.58 -5.13
N GLY A 83 4.37 -9.42 -3.84
CA GLY A 83 3.77 -8.21 -3.30
C GLY A 83 4.31 -7.90 -1.91
N VAL A 84 4.11 -6.67 -1.49
CA VAL A 84 4.46 -6.17 -0.16
C VAL A 84 3.24 -5.48 0.43
N ILE A 85 2.99 -5.70 1.71
CA ILE A 85 2.02 -4.94 2.51
C ILE A 85 2.79 -4.27 3.65
N VAL A 86 2.64 -2.97 3.77
CA VAL A 86 3.23 -2.17 4.85
C VAL A 86 2.09 -1.59 5.69
N ASP A 87 2.11 -1.85 6.98
CA ASP A 87 1.23 -1.25 7.97
C ASP A 87 1.98 -0.12 8.66
N ALA A 88 1.48 1.11 8.54
CA ALA A 88 2.05 2.27 9.23
C ALA A 88 1.80 2.25 10.74
N ALA A 89 1.03 1.28 11.23
CA ALA A 89 0.70 1.06 12.64
C ALA A 89 0.04 2.26 13.34
N ASN A 90 -0.61 3.13 12.58
CA ASN A 90 -1.17 4.40 13.03
C ASN A 90 -2.71 4.47 12.97
N PHE A 91 -3.39 3.37 12.57
CA PHE A 91 -4.85 3.34 12.47
C PHE A 91 -5.48 2.71 13.71
N ASN A 92 -6.58 3.32 14.18
CA ASN A 92 -7.36 2.77 15.29
C ASN A 92 -8.40 1.76 14.80
N TRP A 93 -8.06 0.48 14.84
CA TRP A 93 -8.95 -0.62 14.45
C TRP A 93 -10.11 -0.85 15.44
N ASN A 94 -10.05 -0.27 16.65
CA ASN A 94 -11.08 -0.37 17.68
C ASN A 94 -12.10 0.78 17.64
N ASN A 95 -12.35 1.36 16.46
CA ASN A 95 -13.26 2.50 16.29
C ASN A 95 -14.73 2.11 16.05
N GLY A 96 -15.09 0.84 16.21
CA GLY A 96 -16.44 0.31 16.06
C GLY A 96 -16.84 -0.09 14.62
N ARG A 97 -16.01 0.17 13.62
CA ARG A 97 -16.30 -0.17 12.20
C ARG A 97 -15.78 -1.54 11.77
N PHE A 98 -14.89 -2.14 12.55
CA PHE A 98 -14.13 -3.33 12.17
C PHE A 98 -14.29 -4.48 13.17
N PRO A 99 -15.46 -5.18 13.18
CA PRO A 99 -15.71 -6.31 14.07
C PRO A 99 -14.63 -7.39 14.02
N VAL A 100 -14.03 -7.60 12.85
CA VAL A 100 -12.94 -8.56 12.64
C VAL A 100 -11.68 -8.31 13.51
N PHE A 101 -11.55 -7.11 14.10
CA PHE A 101 -10.47 -6.78 15.04
C PHE A 101 -10.94 -6.70 16.49
N THR A 102 -12.25 -6.52 16.72
CA THR A 102 -12.82 -6.28 18.06
C THR A 102 -13.65 -7.42 18.60
N GLU A 103 -13.92 -8.44 17.77
CA GLU A 103 -14.58 -9.69 18.18
C GLU A 103 -13.55 -10.81 18.39
N PRO A 104 -13.86 -11.80 19.24
CA PRO A 104 -13.00 -12.97 19.46
C PRO A 104 -12.78 -13.76 18.17
N ALA A 105 -11.51 -14.03 17.83
CA ALA A 105 -11.14 -14.84 16.69
C ALA A 105 -11.15 -16.33 17.09
N GLU A 106 -12.16 -17.10 16.68
CA GLU A 106 -12.34 -18.51 17.05
C GLU A 106 -11.15 -19.38 16.64
N GLY A 107 -10.59 -19.17 15.45
CA GLY A 107 -9.41 -19.87 14.94
C GLY A 107 -8.11 -19.58 15.72
N TYR A 108 -8.12 -18.58 16.59
CA TYR A 108 -6.97 -18.15 17.39
C TYR A 108 -7.31 -18.10 18.89
N HIS A 109 -7.98 -19.13 19.39
CA HIS A 109 -8.30 -19.31 20.81
C HIS A 109 -9.11 -18.18 21.43
N GLY A 110 -9.91 -17.47 20.62
CA GLY A 110 -10.76 -16.36 21.07
C GLY A 110 -10.03 -15.07 21.36
N ILE A 111 -8.80 -14.88 20.86
CA ILE A 111 -8.10 -13.58 21.01
C ILE A 111 -8.84 -12.49 20.26
N VAL A 112 -8.79 -11.28 20.80
CA VAL A 112 -9.24 -10.04 20.15
C VAL A 112 -8.01 -9.32 19.62
N PHE A 113 -7.82 -9.31 18.30
CA PHE A 113 -6.61 -8.75 17.68
C PHE A 113 -6.41 -7.28 17.99
N GLY A 114 -7.49 -6.50 17.99
CA GLY A 114 -7.46 -5.08 18.29
C GLY A 114 -6.97 -4.81 19.72
N ASP A 115 -7.38 -5.59 20.70
CA ASP A 115 -6.98 -5.41 22.09
C ASP A 115 -5.52 -5.85 22.30
N LEU A 116 -5.17 -7.02 21.76
CA LEU A 116 -3.86 -7.61 22.00
C LEU A 116 -2.73 -6.86 21.30
N PHE A 117 -2.98 -6.31 20.12
CA PHE A 117 -1.94 -5.73 19.26
C PHE A 117 -2.05 -4.22 19.04
N SER A 118 -2.99 -3.54 19.69
CA SER A 118 -3.14 -2.08 19.56
C SER A 118 -2.04 -1.27 20.23
N GLN A 119 -1.39 -1.82 21.26
CA GLN A 119 -0.38 -1.14 22.06
C GLN A 119 0.86 -2.01 22.36
N SER A 120 0.93 -3.21 21.79
CA SER A 120 1.98 -4.18 22.10
C SER A 120 3.29 -3.97 21.34
N SER A 121 3.34 -2.99 20.43
CA SER A 121 4.52 -2.69 19.63
C SER A 121 5.01 -1.27 19.90
N PRO A 122 6.33 -1.04 20.00
CA PRO A 122 6.91 0.30 19.95
C PRO A 122 6.52 1.09 18.69
N SER A 123 6.12 0.38 17.62
CA SER A 123 5.71 0.97 16.35
C SER A 123 4.23 1.41 16.32
N GLY A 124 3.44 1.12 17.36
CA GLY A 124 2.01 1.48 17.42
C GLY A 124 1.06 0.28 17.21
N ASN A 125 -0.10 0.52 16.63
CA ASN A 125 -1.15 -0.50 16.43
C ASN A 125 -0.83 -1.41 15.24
N ILE A 126 -0.36 -2.62 15.51
CA ILE A 126 0.01 -3.64 14.50
C ILE A 126 -1.06 -4.72 14.30
N ALA A 127 -2.29 -4.52 14.80
CA ALA A 127 -3.35 -5.52 14.73
C ALA A 127 -3.63 -5.98 13.29
N PHE A 128 -3.62 -5.05 12.32
CA PHE A 128 -3.86 -5.37 10.93
C PHE A 128 -2.79 -6.30 10.36
N ILE A 129 -1.51 -5.93 10.49
CA ILE A 129 -0.44 -6.72 9.85
C ILE A 129 -0.26 -8.07 10.53
N VAL A 130 -0.49 -8.18 11.84
CA VAL A 130 -0.47 -9.48 12.53
C VAL A 130 -1.60 -10.37 12.03
N LYS A 131 -2.84 -9.85 11.95
CA LYS A 131 -3.99 -10.59 11.43
C LYS A 131 -3.76 -11.00 9.97
N ALA A 132 -3.25 -10.12 9.12
CA ALA A 132 -2.90 -10.43 7.75
C ALA A 132 -1.86 -11.56 7.64
N ARG A 133 -0.89 -11.61 8.56
CA ARG A 133 0.12 -12.69 8.58
C ARG A 133 -0.45 -14.03 9.06
N VAL A 134 -1.29 -14.03 10.07
CA VAL A 134 -1.78 -15.29 10.65
C VAL A 134 -2.96 -15.87 9.85
N GLU A 135 -3.98 -15.09 9.57
CA GLU A 135 -5.14 -15.57 8.81
C GLU A 135 -4.89 -15.53 7.29
N GLY A 136 -4.30 -14.46 6.77
CA GLY A 136 -4.03 -14.31 5.35
C GLY A 136 -2.88 -15.20 4.88
N LEU A 137 -1.68 -14.95 5.38
CA LEU A 137 -0.49 -15.64 4.91
C LEU A 137 -0.41 -17.09 5.40
N ARG A 138 -0.52 -17.32 6.72
CA ARG A 138 -0.33 -18.63 7.33
C ARG A 138 -1.46 -19.59 6.99
N ASP A 139 -2.71 -19.17 7.20
CA ASP A 139 -3.85 -20.10 7.11
C ASP A 139 -4.31 -20.32 5.67
N LEU A 140 -4.29 -19.27 4.83
CA LEU A 140 -4.62 -19.38 3.42
C LEU A 140 -3.42 -19.76 2.53
N GLY A 141 -2.20 -19.59 3.01
CA GLY A 141 -0.99 -20.10 2.41
C GLY A 141 -0.36 -19.35 1.22
N PRO A 142 -0.71 -18.08 0.89
CA PRO A 142 -0.11 -17.35 -0.23
C PRO A 142 1.31 -16.87 0.09
N ALA A 143 2.19 -17.78 0.51
CA ALA A 143 3.58 -17.47 0.84
C ALA A 143 4.45 -17.46 -0.41
N ILE A 144 5.29 -16.43 -0.54
CA ILE A 144 6.28 -16.36 -1.61
C ILE A 144 7.37 -17.42 -1.40
N SER A 145 7.86 -18.03 -2.49
CA SER A 145 8.99 -18.96 -2.38
C SER A 145 10.28 -18.23 -1.99
N PRO A 146 11.20 -18.88 -1.24
CA PRO A 146 12.48 -18.27 -0.89
C PRO A 146 13.31 -17.86 -2.11
N PHE A 147 13.25 -18.63 -3.21
CA PHE A 147 13.95 -18.29 -4.44
C PHE A 147 13.39 -17.02 -5.11
N ASN A 148 12.07 -16.88 -5.16
CA ASN A 148 11.46 -15.66 -5.68
C ASN A 148 11.78 -14.44 -4.78
N SER A 149 11.79 -14.62 -3.46
CA SER A 149 12.23 -13.57 -2.54
C SER A 149 13.67 -13.13 -2.80
N PHE A 150 14.56 -14.09 -3.05
CA PHE A 150 15.96 -13.80 -3.41
C PHE A 150 16.06 -12.98 -4.71
N LEU A 151 15.31 -13.33 -5.74
CA LEU A 151 15.28 -12.57 -7.00
C LEU A 151 14.75 -11.15 -6.81
N LEU A 152 13.72 -10.98 -6.00
CA LEU A 152 13.18 -9.64 -5.69
C LEU A 152 14.17 -8.79 -4.88
N LEU A 153 14.88 -9.39 -3.92
CA LEU A 153 15.93 -8.70 -3.14
C LEU A 153 17.08 -8.26 -4.04
N GLN A 154 17.51 -9.09 -4.98
CA GLN A 154 18.52 -8.67 -5.96
C GLN A 154 18.07 -7.46 -6.81
N GLY A 155 16.80 -7.45 -7.22
CA GLY A 155 16.22 -6.30 -7.90
C GLY A 155 16.23 -5.04 -7.05
N LEU A 156 15.95 -5.19 -5.76
CA LEU A 156 15.91 -4.08 -4.81
C LEU A 156 17.28 -3.38 -4.65
N GLU A 157 18.38 -4.12 -4.73
CA GLU A 157 19.73 -3.55 -4.58
C GLU A 157 20.03 -2.43 -5.59
N THR A 158 19.44 -2.49 -6.78
CA THR A 158 19.64 -1.50 -7.86
C THR A 158 18.45 -0.56 -8.04
N LEU A 159 17.46 -0.61 -7.18
CA LEU A 159 16.20 0.13 -7.34
C LEU A 159 16.45 1.63 -7.55
N SER A 160 17.21 2.27 -6.67
CA SER A 160 17.47 3.71 -6.73
C SER A 160 18.12 4.13 -8.05
N LEU A 161 19.15 3.40 -8.48
CA LEU A 161 19.85 3.66 -9.75
C LEU A 161 18.92 3.52 -10.95
N ARG A 162 18.07 2.50 -10.94
CA ARG A 162 17.11 2.27 -12.03
C ARG A 162 16.06 3.38 -12.05
N MET A 163 15.52 3.75 -10.89
CA MET A 163 14.48 4.76 -10.81
C MET A 163 14.98 6.13 -11.22
N ASP A 164 16.15 6.55 -10.79
CA ASP A 164 16.78 7.81 -11.23
C ASP A 164 16.91 7.84 -12.76
N LYS A 165 17.36 6.74 -13.34
CA LYS A 165 17.54 6.65 -14.79
C LYS A 165 16.22 6.64 -15.54
N HIS A 166 15.21 5.93 -15.03
CA HIS A 166 13.86 5.94 -15.61
C HIS A 166 13.23 7.33 -15.58
N VAL A 167 13.33 8.04 -14.46
CA VAL A 167 12.80 9.40 -14.33
C VAL A 167 13.49 10.35 -15.31
N GLN A 168 14.83 10.31 -15.40
CA GLN A 168 15.58 11.12 -16.36
C GLN A 168 15.17 10.85 -17.80
N ASN A 169 15.10 9.57 -18.19
CA ASN A 169 14.73 9.18 -19.54
C ASN A 169 13.29 9.55 -19.89
N THR A 170 12.37 9.32 -18.96
CA THR A 170 10.94 9.66 -19.15
C THR A 170 10.77 11.16 -19.35
N LEU A 171 11.41 11.97 -18.52
CA LEU A 171 11.34 13.43 -18.65
C LEU A 171 11.93 13.94 -19.97
N ALA A 172 13.07 13.37 -20.38
CA ALA A 172 13.69 13.72 -21.66
C ALA A 172 12.80 13.33 -22.84
N LEU A 173 12.22 12.14 -22.82
CA LEU A 173 11.31 11.66 -23.85
C LEU A 173 10.02 12.48 -23.90
N ALA A 174 9.41 12.79 -22.75
CA ALA A 174 8.20 13.60 -22.69
C ALA A 174 8.41 14.99 -23.32
N LYS A 175 9.50 15.67 -22.96
CA LYS A 175 9.84 16.97 -23.54
C LYS A 175 10.09 16.90 -25.05
N TRP A 176 10.72 15.82 -25.52
CA TRP A 176 10.94 15.61 -26.95
C TRP A 176 9.62 15.38 -27.69
N LEU A 177 8.74 14.54 -27.12
CA LEU A 177 7.42 14.27 -27.70
C LEU A 177 6.55 15.52 -27.74
N GLU A 178 6.52 16.32 -26.66
CA GLU A 178 5.77 17.57 -26.57
C GLU A 178 6.17 18.57 -27.68
N ALA A 179 7.45 18.57 -28.06
CA ALA A 179 7.97 19.44 -29.12
C ALA A 179 7.89 18.83 -30.54
N HIS A 180 7.48 17.55 -30.65
CA HIS A 180 7.53 16.84 -31.94
C HIS A 180 6.28 17.12 -32.77
N PRO A 181 6.42 17.58 -34.06
CA PRO A 181 5.29 18.03 -34.89
C PRO A 181 4.29 16.91 -35.26
N GLY A 182 4.63 15.66 -35.04
CA GLY A 182 3.74 14.51 -35.29
C GLY A 182 3.00 14.01 -34.03
N VAL A 183 3.07 14.76 -32.92
CA VAL A 183 2.39 14.43 -31.64
C VAL A 183 1.40 15.54 -31.32
N GLU A 184 0.14 15.17 -31.07
CA GLU A 184 -0.95 16.06 -30.65
C GLU A 184 -1.18 16.00 -29.15
#